data_94c07bd90313de764aa6b0c560eff3fa
#
_entry.id   94c07bd90313de764aa6b0c560eff3fa
#
_cell.length_a   1.000
_cell.length_b   1.000
_cell.length_c   1.000
_cell.angle_alpha   90.00
_cell.angle_beta   90.00
_cell.angle_gamma   90.00
#
_symmetry.space_group_name_H-M   'P 1'
#
loop_
_entity.id
_entity.type
_entity.pdbx_description
1 polymer ?
#
loop_
_entity_poly.entity_id
_entity_poly.type
_entity_poly.pdbx_seq_one_letter_code
_entity_poly.pdbx_strand_id
1 'polypeptide(L)'
;MRLLSISFLGLVFAVVAGCSSGSGTSTDASNTASGTGSVALLLTDAPSDIFKEINITVIKAELMSDDGRVTVFQGKRKFNLLDLTDARIFAIREGIPSGSYNKIRLTLEDKGIELVDYDNHSYYPKLPGNNKLDLNPRGKFDVVAGFTLVIQIDMDTNKSIHIVKKGKKDEYNFRPVVFIDIVTDTFKERFVKLHGDIHAINTADQSFKLCNTGIPVQTSDELIKPDSRGCVRVETDKTTSIFDINGMPARFSDLVNGEPATVFGRLLRDTVSHHHDDDEQHHHDDDRELYDLVLKAALIELGPESSYQKLNGTATSAVDVNNQFIMDVDPGQGLTTPLVLKVQIQDGTILINRKSSPVKIADIVTGKLVSARGVLDVKNGTLFASLIVVDTDNSTQLTGIVGANPDNSCGFTLMTASGDRSIRTDSNTKAFLVIDGSSSPIDVSELKSGQQADAHGNDNVSTGCFDAHTIIAY
;
A
#
# COMPACT_ATOMS: atom_id res chain seq x y z
N MET A 1 25.40 -56.31 38.34
CA MET A 1 25.28 -57.79 38.31
C MET A 1 24.71 -58.16 36.97
N ARG A 2 25.49 -58.91 36.17
CA ARG A 2 25.21 -59.64 34.90
C ARG A 2 24.76 -58.82 33.73
N LEU A 3 25.56 -58.51 32.66
CA LEU A 3 26.34 -59.35 31.72
C LEU A 3 25.44 -60.24 30.84
N LEU A 4 25.46 -60.02 29.54
CA LEU A 4 25.83 -60.91 28.41
C LEU A 4 25.22 -60.32 27.15
N SER A 5 25.91 -59.87 26.15
CA SER A 5 26.88 -60.44 25.18
C SER A 5 26.28 -61.22 24.02
N ILE A 6 26.83 -60.95 22.83
CA ILE A 6 27.08 -61.82 21.67
C ILE A 6 25.89 -61.89 20.66
N SER A 7 25.98 -61.77 19.32
CA SER A 7 27.06 -62.01 18.33
C SER A 7 26.65 -61.51 16.94
N PHE A 8 27.61 -61.01 16.23
CA PHE A 8 28.07 -61.28 14.88
C PHE A 8 27.22 -62.19 13.97
N LEU A 9 26.90 -61.68 12.75
CA LEU A 9 27.16 -62.44 11.51
C LEU A 9 27.27 -61.49 10.33
N GLY A 10 28.40 -61.50 9.70
CA GLY A 10 28.68 -60.81 8.44
C GLY A 10 28.28 -61.66 7.23
N LEU A 11 27.99 -61.00 6.13
CA LEU A 11 28.13 -61.66 4.81
C LEU A 11 28.66 -60.65 3.79
N VAL A 12 29.77 -61.02 3.21
CA VAL A 12 30.50 -60.37 2.12
C VAL A 12 29.99 -60.99 0.83
N PHE A 13 29.90 -60.16 -0.26
CA PHE A 13 30.01 -60.49 -1.67
C PHE A 13 29.41 -59.35 -2.51
N ALA A 14 29.85 -58.86 -3.61
CA ALA A 14 31.05 -59.02 -4.40
C ALA A 14 31.13 -57.78 -5.32
N VAL A 15 32.30 -57.38 -5.63
CA VAL A 15 32.67 -56.31 -6.58
C VAL A 15 32.37 -56.79 -8.00
N VAL A 16 31.71 -55.90 -8.82
CA VAL A 16 31.86 -55.91 -10.25
C VAL A 16 32.27 -54.54 -10.70
N ALA A 17 33.53 -54.46 -11.13
CA ALA A 17 34.08 -53.28 -11.79
C ALA A 17 33.58 -53.23 -13.25
N GLY A 18 32.98 -52.09 -13.59
CA GLY A 18 32.67 -51.72 -14.99
C GLY A 18 33.23 -50.34 -15.22
N CYS A 19 34.43 -50.24 -15.77
CA CYS A 19 34.97 -49.01 -16.34
C CYS A 19 34.22 -48.66 -17.62
N SER A 20 33.60 -47.46 -17.65
CA SER A 20 33.43 -46.72 -18.89
C SER A 20 33.74 -45.24 -18.63
N SER A 21 34.82 -44.81 -19.23
CA SER A 21 35.25 -43.42 -19.32
C SER A 21 34.22 -42.60 -20.10
N GLY A 22 33.55 -41.69 -19.39
CA GLY A 22 32.74 -40.63 -19.98
C GLY A 22 33.05 -39.36 -19.18
N SER A 23 33.92 -38.51 -19.72
CA SER A 23 34.11 -37.13 -19.26
C SER A 23 32.84 -36.36 -19.48
N GLY A 24 31.98 -36.30 -18.48
CA GLY A 24 30.84 -35.41 -18.40
C GLY A 24 31.19 -34.28 -17.43
N THR A 25 31.53 -33.13 -17.98
CA THR A 25 31.47 -31.85 -17.28
C THR A 25 30.09 -31.74 -16.62
N SER A 26 30.08 -31.82 -15.29
CA SER A 26 28.94 -31.39 -14.50
C SER A 26 28.80 -29.86 -14.65
N THR A 27 28.06 -29.44 -15.66
CA THR A 27 27.43 -28.14 -15.64
C THR A 27 26.37 -28.24 -14.54
N ASP A 28 26.60 -27.53 -13.45
CA ASP A 28 25.53 -27.13 -12.53
C ASP A 28 24.49 -26.37 -13.36
N ALA A 29 23.52 -27.10 -13.87
CA ALA A 29 22.31 -26.51 -14.38
C ALA A 29 21.59 -25.95 -13.17
N SER A 30 21.79 -24.68 -12.91
CA SER A 30 20.83 -23.91 -12.13
C SER A 30 19.46 -24.14 -12.75
N ASN A 31 18.64 -24.95 -12.10
CA ASN A 31 17.24 -25.17 -12.42
C ASN A 31 16.52 -23.84 -12.21
N THR A 32 16.61 -22.93 -13.18
CA THR A 32 15.68 -21.84 -13.31
C THR A 32 14.34 -22.49 -13.63
N ALA A 33 13.45 -22.52 -12.66
CA ALA A 33 12.08 -22.95 -12.85
C ALA A 33 11.51 -22.14 -14.02
N SER A 34 11.41 -22.78 -15.19
CA SER A 34 10.85 -22.15 -16.39
C SER A 34 9.33 -22.09 -16.20
N GLY A 35 8.84 -20.96 -15.73
CA GLY A 35 7.43 -20.71 -15.51
C GLY A 35 7.16 -19.20 -15.42
N THR A 36 5.91 -18.84 -15.38
CA THR A 36 5.48 -17.45 -15.18
C THR A 36 4.65 -17.31 -13.93
N GLY A 37 4.75 -16.18 -13.27
CA GLY A 37 3.88 -15.75 -12.20
C GLY A 37 3.11 -14.49 -12.59
N SER A 38 2.39 -13.95 -11.64
CA SER A 38 1.66 -12.68 -11.77
C SER A 38 2.23 -11.62 -10.84
N VAL A 39 2.02 -10.35 -11.18
CA VAL A 39 2.42 -9.22 -10.32
C VAL A 39 1.24 -8.28 -10.18
N ALA A 40 0.85 -7.98 -8.95
CA ALA A 40 -0.12 -6.95 -8.61
C ALA A 40 0.62 -5.73 -8.00
N LEU A 41 0.45 -4.57 -8.62
CA LEU A 41 0.98 -3.31 -8.09
C LEU A 41 -0.12 -2.59 -7.32
N LEU A 42 0.16 -2.27 -6.06
CA LEU A 42 -0.69 -1.45 -5.21
C LEU A 42 -0.07 -0.07 -5.04
N LEU A 43 -0.90 0.96 -5.08
CA LEU A 43 -0.49 2.34 -4.82
C LEU A 43 -1.17 2.85 -3.56
N THR A 44 -0.40 3.48 -2.69
CA THR A 44 -0.89 4.15 -1.48
C THR A 44 -0.18 5.48 -1.29
N ASP A 45 -0.71 6.34 -0.43
CA ASP A 45 -0.07 7.60 -0.05
C ASP A 45 -0.37 8.02 1.39
N ALA A 46 0.47 8.91 1.92
CA ALA A 46 0.20 9.66 3.12
C ALA A 46 -0.40 11.03 2.75
N PRO A 47 -1.51 11.46 3.39
CA PRO A 47 -2.15 12.74 3.06
C PRO A 47 -1.23 13.94 3.32
N SER A 48 -1.39 14.98 2.50
CA SER A 48 -0.71 16.26 2.64
C SER A 48 -1.74 17.35 2.92
N ASP A 49 -1.40 18.29 3.78
CA ASP A 49 -2.28 19.42 4.14
C ASP A 49 -1.99 20.66 3.28
N ILE A 50 -0.99 20.59 2.39
CA ILE A 50 -0.52 21.74 1.60
C ILE A 50 -1.34 21.94 0.33
N PHE A 51 -1.83 20.85 -0.26
CA PHE A 51 -2.56 20.85 -1.53
C PHE A 51 -3.93 20.19 -1.39
N LYS A 52 -4.87 20.67 -2.18
CA LYS A 52 -6.20 20.07 -2.36
C LYS A 52 -6.11 18.76 -3.14
N GLU A 53 -5.26 18.71 -4.17
CA GLU A 53 -5.01 17.51 -4.97
C GLU A 53 -3.54 17.40 -5.33
N ILE A 54 -3.05 16.17 -5.33
CA ILE A 54 -1.72 15.81 -5.84
C ILE A 54 -1.91 14.70 -6.84
N ASN A 55 -1.99 15.08 -8.10
CA ASN A 55 -2.28 14.15 -9.18
C ASN A 55 -0.98 13.63 -9.80
N ILE A 56 -0.88 12.31 -9.98
CA ILE A 56 0.16 11.67 -10.80
C ILE A 56 -0.47 10.93 -11.97
N THR A 57 0.18 11.00 -13.13
CA THR A 57 -0.24 10.26 -14.32
C THR A 57 0.85 9.29 -14.72
N VAL A 58 0.62 8.01 -14.50
CA VAL A 58 1.54 6.92 -14.86
C VAL A 58 1.18 6.40 -16.23
N ILE A 59 2.19 6.24 -17.10
CA ILE A 59 2.03 5.70 -18.46
C ILE A 59 2.68 4.33 -18.63
N LYS A 60 3.61 3.95 -17.75
CA LYS A 60 4.28 2.63 -17.79
C LYS A 60 4.79 2.24 -16.42
N ALA A 61 4.76 0.94 -16.12
CA ALA A 61 5.44 0.32 -14.99
C ALA A 61 6.23 -0.91 -15.48
N GLU A 62 7.48 -1.04 -15.03
CA GLU A 62 8.40 -2.11 -15.45
C GLU A 62 9.09 -2.71 -14.22
N LEU A 63 9.24 -4.04 -14.19
CA LEU A 63 10.21 -4.73 -13.34
C LEU A 63 11.54 -4.81 -14.06
N MET A 64 12.63 -4.64 -13.32
CA MET A 64 13.98 -4.70 -13.85
C MET A 64 14.79 -5.77 -13.11
N SER A 65 15.59 -6.51 -13.87
CA SER A 65 16.56 -7.48 -13.39
C SER A 65 17.92 -7.20 -14.05
N ASP A 66 18.91 -7.96 -13.66
CA ASP A 66 20.23 -7.90 -14.29
C ASP A 66 20.18 -8.36 -15.78
N ASP A 67 19.20 -9.21 -16.11
CA ASP A 67 19.00 -9.78 -17.45
C ASP A 67 18.11 -8.95 -18.37
N GLY A 68 17.42 -7.93 -17.84
CA GLY A 68 16.54 -7.09 -18.64
C GLY A 68 15.37 -6.48 -17.87
N ARG A 69 14.31 -6.21 -18.60
CA ARG A 69 13.10 -5.57 -18.06
C ARG A 69 11.83 -6.21 -18.59
N VAL A 70 10.80 -6.25 -17.74
CA VAL A 70 9.48 -6.75 -18.08
C VAL A 70 8.45 -5.67 -17.79
N THR A 71 7.58 -5.37 -18.75
CA THR A 71 6.51 -4.39 -18.57
C THR A 71 5.40 -5.02 -17.73
N VAL A 72 5.02 -4.37 -16.64
CA VAL A 72 3.88 -4.75 -15.80
C VAL A 72 2.63 -3.98 -16.21
N PHE A 73 2.80 -2.73 -16.59
CA PHE A 73 1.69 -1.88 -17.04
C PHE A 73 2.15 -0.98 -18.20
N GLN A 74 1.29 -0.82 -19.18
CA GLN A 74 1.43 0.17 -20.24
C GLN A 74 0.05 0.72 -20.58
N GLY A 75 -0.11 2.03 -20.44
CA GLY A 75 -1.38 2.72 -20.61
C GLY A 75 -1.30 4.09 -19.94
N LYS A 76 -2.45 4.73 -19.71
CA LYS A 76 -2.52 6.01 -19.01
C LYS A 76 -3.48 5.89 -17.83
N ARG A 77 -2.95 6.10 -16.62
CA ARG A 77 -3.75 6.18 -15.40
C ARG A 77 -3.37 7.39 -14.57
N LYS A 78 -4.38 8.17 -14.19
CA LYS A 78 -4.24 9.33 -13.30
C LYS A 78 -4.78 8.95 -11.91
N PHE A 79 -4.05 9.33 -10.88
CA PHE A 79 -4.40 9.14 -9.47
C PHE A 79 -4.25 10.46 -8.74
N ASN A 80 -5.23 10.80 -7.90
CA ASN A 80 -5.02 11.78 -6.85
C ASN A 80 -4.42 11.04 -5.64
N LEU A 81 -3.18 11.35 -5.30
CA LEU A 81 -2.48 10.68 -4.21
C LEU A 81 -3.17 10.91 -2.87
N LEU A 82 -3.77 12.08 -2.65
CA LEU A 82 -4.48 12.39 -1.40
C LEU A 82 -5.73 11.52 -1.17
N ASP A 83 -6.24 10.86 -2.24
CA ASP A 83 -7.35 9.91 -2.13
C ASP A 83 -6.88 8.49 -1.76
N LEU A 84 -5.56 8.26 -1.73
CA LEU A 84 -4.95 6.94 -1.52
C LEU A 84 -4.64 6.63 -0.05
N THR A 85 -5.48 7.11 0.88
CA THR A 85 -5.38 6.67 2.29
C THR A 85 -5.58 5.17 2.45
N ASP A 86 -6.27 4.56 1.47
CA ASP A 86 -6.41 3.12 1.29
C ASP A 86 -5.55 2.67 0.11
N ALA A 87 -5.00 1.46 0.17
CA ALA A 87 -4.27 0.91 -0.97
C ALA A 87 -5.24 0.63 -2.13
N ARG A 88 -4.84 1.04 -3.34
CA ARG A 88 -5.59 0.74 -4.57
C ARG A 88 -4.75 -0.12 -5.49
N ILE A 89 -5.35 -1.15 -6.06
CA ILE A 89 -4.69 -1.95 -7.08
C ILE A 89 -4.52 -1.08 -8.33
N PHE A 90 -3.26 -0.80 -8.65
CA PHE A 90 -2.88 0.00 -9.81
C PHE A 90 -2.98 -0.79 -11.10
N ALA A 91 -2.40 -2.00 -11.11
CA ALA A 91 -2.39 -2.90 -12.26
C ALA A 91 -2.07 -4.32 -11.81
N ILE A 92 -2.54 -5.30 -12.58
CA ILE A 92 -2.14 -6.70 -12.47
C ILE A 92 -1.56 -7.12 -13.81
N ARG A 93 -0.44 -7.84 -13.76
CA ARG A 93 0.20 -8.45 -14.93
C ARG A 93 0.39 -9.92 -14.70
N GLU A 94 -0.17 -10.71 -15.59
CA GLU A 94 0.06 -12.16 -15.71
C GLU A 94 1.21 -12.46 -16.67
N GLY A 95 1.75 -13.66 -16.57
CA GLY A 95 2.79 -14.11 -17.49
C GLY A 95 4.15 -13.41 -17.31
N ILE A 96 4.43 -12.92 -16.10
CA ILE A 96 5.76 -12.41 -15.76
C ILE A 96 6.72 -13.58 -15.61
N PRO A 97 7.87 -13.62 -16.30
CA PRO A 97 8.86 -14.67 -16.12
C PRO A 97 9.25 -14.83 -14.64
N SER A 98 9.27 -16.09 -14.17
CA SER A 98 9.79 -16.36 -12.83
C SER A 98 11.28 -16.01 -12.78
N GLY A 99 11.69 -15.42 -11.66
CA GLY A 99 13.07 -15.00 -11.48
C GLY A 99 13.19 -13.84 -10.50
N SER A 100 14.44 -13.38 -10.32
CA SER A 100 14.79 -12.37 -9.36
C SER A 100 14.86 -10.99 -10.01
N TYR A 101 14.16 -10.04 -9.42
CA TYR A 101 14.11 -8.64 -9.84
C TYR A 101 14.69 -7.76 -8.75
N ASN A 102 15.21 -6.59 -9.11
CA ASN A 102 15.91 -5.71 -8.18
C ASN A 102 15.38 -4.28 -8.17
N LYS A 103 14.50 -3.94 -9.11
CA LYS A 103 14.01 -2.57 -9.27
C LYS A 103 12.63 -2.53 -9.93
N ILE A 104 11.85 -1.52 -9.57
CA ILE A 104 10.61 -1.17 -10.24
C ILE A 104 10.79 0.21 -10.84
N ARG A 105 10.42 0.40 -12.11
CA ARG A 105 10.44 1.70 -12.76
C ARG A 105 9.04 2.13 -13.13
N LEU A 106 8.63 3.29 -12.63
CA LEU A 106 7.44 3.97 -13.10
C LEU A 106 7.86 5.06 -14.11
N THR A 107 7.14 5.16 -15.22
CA THR A 107 7.28 6.28 -16.17
C THR A 107 6.02 7.12 -16.09
N LEU A 108 6.18 8.40 -15.80
CA LEU A 108 5.09 9.36 -15.77
C LEU A 108 4.92 10.03 -17.13
N GLU A 109 3.72 10.53 -17.39
CA GLU A 109 3.45 11.39 -18.55
C GLU A 109 4.27 12.67 -18.49
N ASP A 110 4.47 13.34 -19.61
CA ASP A 110 5.01 14.71 -19.58
C ASP A 110 4.07 15.62 -18.78
N LYS A 111 4.63 16.40 -17.83
CA LYS A 111 3.85 17.11 -16.80
C LYS A 111 2.89 16.20 -16.02
N GLY A 112 3.25 14.95 -15.85
CA GLY A 112 2.43 13.94 -15.19
C GLY A 112 2.32 14.10 -13.68
N ILE A 113 2.88 15.18 -13.11
CA ILE A 113 2.66 15.59 -11.72
C ILE A 113 1.94 16.93 -11.76
N GLU A 114 0.77 17.00 -11.14
CA GLU A 114 -0.04 18.20 -11.01
C GLU A 114 -0.40 18.41 -9.53
N LEU A 115 0.01 19.52 -8.98
CA LEU A 115 -0.34 19.96 -7.63
C LEU A 115 -1.45 21.01 -7.75
N VAL A 116 -2.59 20.80 -7.09
CA VAL A 116 -3.71 21.75 -7.09
C VAL A 116 -3.84 22.33 -5.69
N ASP A 117 -3.72 23.65 -5.55
CA ASP A 117 -3.93 24.33 -4.28
C ASP A 117 -5.42 24.53 -3.95
N TYR A 118 -5.72 25.04 -2.76
CA TYR A 118 -7.10 25.29 -2.32
C TYR A 118 -7.80 26.42 -3.10
N ASP A 119 -7.04 27.25 -3.83
CA ASP A 119 -7.57 28.26 -4.73
C ASP A 119 -7.77 27.74 -6.17
N ASN A 120 -7.58 26.43 -6.39
CA ASN A 120 -7.65 25.72 -7.67
C ASN A 120 -6.60 26.16 -8.71
N HIS A 121 -5.45 26.66 -8.27
CA HIS A 121 -4.32 26.84 -9.17
C HIS A 121 -3.54 25.54 -9.32
N SER A 122 -3.16 25.22 -10.56
CA SER A 122 -2.36 24.02 -10.87
C SER A 122 -0.88 24.37 -11.05
N TYR A 123 -0.02 23.57 -10.44
CA TYR A 123 1.42 23.64 -10.55
C TYR A 123 1.96 22.33 -11.11
N TYR A 124 2.93 22.39 -12.00
CA TYR A 124 3.51 21.23 -12.67
C TYR A 124 5.01 21.13 -12.35
N PRO A 125 5.38 20.58 -11.19
CA PRO A 125 6.79 20.43 -10.84
C PRO A 125 7.48 19.45 -11.79
N LYS A 126 8.74 19.73 -12.09
CA LYS A 126 9.54 18.84 -12.91
C LYS A 126 9.99 17.64 -12.09
N LEU A 127 9.86 16.46 -12.69
CA LEU A 127 10.48 15.26 -12.18
C LEU A 127 11.88 15.11 -12.79
N PRO A 128 12.95 14.97 -11.99
CA PRO A 128 14.26 14.56 -12.50
C PRO A 128 14.19 13.20 -13.21
N GLY A 129 15.19 12.87 -14.03
CA GLY A 129 15.26 11.53 -14.65
C GLY A 129 14.33 11.32 -15.84
N ASN A 130 13.96 12.36 -16.60
CA ASN A 130 13.10 12.26 -17.78
C ASN A 130 11.75 11.56 -17.47
N ASN A 131 11.07 12.00 -16.44
CA ASN A 131 9.79 11.49 -15.96
C ASN A 131 9.83 10.01 -15.52
N LYS A 132 11.00 9.48 -15.19
CA LYS A 132 11.17 8.12 -14.69
C LYS A 132 11.44 8.13 -13.19
N LEU A 133 10.72 7.31 -12.47
CA LEU A 133 10.91 7.00 -11.07
C LEU A 133 11.50 5.61 -10.96
N ASP A 134 12.76 5.52 -10.57
CA ASP A 134 13.40 4.25 -10.23
C ASP A 134 13.19 3.97 -8.73
N LEU A 135 12.46 2.91 -8.46
CA LEU A 135 12.07 2.49 -7.14
C LEU A 135 12.89 1.25 -6.77
N ASN A 136 13.72 1.38 -5.74
CA ASN A 136 14.61 0.32 -5.33
C ASN A 136 14.12 -0.27 -3.99
N PRO A 137 13.53 -1.47 -3.98
CA PRO A 137 13.23 -2.17 -2.74
C PRO A 137 14.52 -2.56 -2.01
N ARG A 138 14.42 -2.85 -0.72
CA ARG A 138 15.56 -3.40 0.03
C ARG A 138 15.84 -4.83 -0.44
N GLY A 139 16.86 -5.00 -1.28
CA GLY A 139 17.24 -6.30 -1.83
C GLY A 139 16.47 -6.70 -3.09
N LYS A 140 16.80 -7.89 -3.57
CA LYS A 140 16.09 -8.52 -4.69
C LYS A 140 14.78 -9.12 -4.20
N PHE A 141 13.82 -9.23 -5.11
CA PHE A 141 12.54 -9.88 -4.87
C PHE A 141 12.24 -10.86 -6.01
N ASP A 142 11.52 -11.93 -5.71
CA ASP A 142 11.32 -13.03 -6.64
C ASP A 142 9.87 -13.11 -7.11
N VAL A 143 9.69 -13.24 -8.42
CA VAL A 143 8.44 -13.69 -9.03
C VAL A 143 8.50 -15.20 -9.10
N VAL A 144 7.57 -15.89 -8.46
CA VAL A 144 7.50 -17.35 -8.39
C VAL A 144 6.43 -17.83 -9.35
N ALA A 145 6.77 -18.89 -10.12
CA ALA A 145 5.84 -19.49 -11.09
C ALA A 145 4.53 -19.93 -10.40
N GLY A 146 3.40 -19.62 -11.03
CA GLY A 146 2.06 -19.97 -10.53
C GLY A 146 1.58 -19.12 -9.36
N PHE A 147 2.31 -18.07 -8.95
CA PHE A 147 1.93 -17.23 -7.81
C PHE A 147 1.86 -15.75 -8.19
N THR A 148 1.00 -15.03 -7.49
CA THR A 148 0.92 -13.56 -7.61
C THR A 148 1.81 -12.88 -6.56
N LEU A 149 2.77 -12.09 -7.04
CA LEU A 149 3.57 -11.20 -6.20
C LEU A 149 2.82 -9.88 -6.03
N VAL A 150 2.57 -9.48 -4.80
CA VAL A 150 1.97 -8.18 -4.48
C VAL A 150 3.07 -7.20 -4.09
N ILE A 151 3.14 -6.07 -4.79
CA ILE A 151 4.09 -5.00 -4.56
C ILE A 151 3.32 -3.74 -4.17
N GLN A 152 3.54 -3.26 -2.96
CA GLN A 152 3.00 -1.99 -2.51
C GLN A 152 3.99 -0.86 -2.78
N ILE A 153 3.50 0.20 -3.40
CA ILE A 153 4.22 1.44 -3.66
C ILE A 153 3.54 2.52 -2.82
N ASP A 154 4.20 2.98 -1.78
CA ASP A 154 3.72 4.04 -0.89
C ASP A 154 4.47 5.35 -1.21
N MET A 155 3.76 6.31 -1.80
CA MET A 155 4.29 7.64 -2.12
C MET A 155 3.98 8.60 -0.98
N ASP A 156 4.97 8.96 -0.19
CA ASP A 156 4.80 9.94 0.88
C ASP A 156 4.88 11.36 0.30
N THR A 157 3.71 11.95 0.03
CA THR A 157 3.62 13.28 -0.59
C THR A 157 4.17 14.39 0.30
N ASN A 158 4.01 14.31 1.62
CA ASN A 158 4.54 15.30 2.54
C ASN A 158 6.07 15.36 2.52
N LYS A 159 6.72 14.21 2.31
CA LYS A 159 8.18 14.10 2.20
C LYS A 159 8.68 14.34 0.78
N SER A 160 7.80 14.25 -0.23
CA SER A 160 8.16 14.35 -1.64
C SER A 160 8.12 15.77 -2.19
N ILE A 161 7.35 16.68 -1.56
CA ILE A 161 7.16 18.04 -2.06
C ILE A 161 8.02 19.01 -1.27
N HIS A 162 8.93 19.67 -1.98
CA HIS A 162 9.79 20.72 -1.43
C HIS A 162 9.45 22.08 -2.04
N ILE A 163 9.16 23.04 -1.19
CA ILE A 163 8.88 24.42 -1.58
C ILE A 163 10.22 25.18 -1.62
N VAL A 164 10.61 25.61 -2.81
CA VAL A 164 11.79 26.45 -2.99
C VAL A 164 11.33 27.88 -3.29
N LYS A 165 11.60 28.80 -2.38
CA LYS A 165 11.27 30.21 -2.59
C LYS A 165 12.30 30.83 -3.53
N LYS A 166 11.88 31.22 -4.75
CA LYS A 166 12.65 32.01 -5.68
C LYS A 166 12.01 33.39 -5.85
N GLY A 167 12.54 34.38 -5.15
CA GLY A 167 12.02 35.74 -5.18
C GLY A 167 10.61 35.86 -4.61
N LYS A 168 9.65 36.34 -5.41
CA LYS A 168 8.23 36.48 -5.05
C LYS A 168 7.36 35.30 -5.45
N LYS A 169 7.92 34.24 -6.06
CA LYS A 169 7.18 33.05 -6.51
C LYS A 169 7.68 31.85 -5.79
N ASP A 170 6.75 31.01 -5.35
CA ASP A 170 7.06 29.68 -4.86
C ASP A 170 7.29 28.75 -6.06
N GLU A 171 8.44 28.09 -6.12
CA GLU A 171 8.68 26.98 -7.03
C GLU A 171 8.57 25.68 -6.25
N TYR A 172 7.79 24.76 -6.79
CA TYR A 172 7.62 23.42 -6.20
C TYR A 172 8.57 22.46 -6.90
N ASN A 173 9.39 21.78 -6.11
CA ASN A 173 10.20 20.66 -6.56
C ASN A 173 9.58 19.37 -6.05
N PHE A 174 9.40 18.41 -6.93
CA PHE A 174 8.95 17.08 -6.55
C PHE A 174 10.16 16.15 -6.52
N ARG A 175 10.50 15.67 -5.31
CA ARG A 175 11.54 14.67 -5.07
C ARG A 175 10.86 13.48 -4.42
N PRO A 176 10.47 12.47 -5.18
CA PRO A 176 9.63 11.39 -4.67
C PRO A 176 10.34 10.59 -3.59
N VAL A 177 9.74 10.56 -2.42
CA VAL A 177 10.06 9.62 -1.36
C VAL A 177 9.06 8.48 -1.44
N VAL A 178 9.52 7.33 -1.85
CA VAL A 178 8.66 6.18 -2.14
C VAL A 178 9.14 4.98 -1.33
N PHE A 179 8.25 4.44 -0.53
CA PHE A 179 8.47 3.19 0.19
C PHE A 179 7.95 2.04 -0.66
N ILE A 180 8.69 0.95 -0.71
CA ILE A 180 8.30 -0.25 -1.42
C ILE A 180 8.29 -1.41 -0.44
N ASP A 181 7.15 -2.05 -0.33
CA ASP A 181 6.99 -3.25 0.46
C ASP A 181 6.62 -4.42 -0.48
N ILE A 182 7.44 -5.47 -0.42
CA ILE A 182 7.16 -6.73 -1.10
C ILE A 182 6.32 -7.57 -0.14
N VAL A 183 5.09 -7.84 -0.53
CA VAL A 183 4.16 -8.56 0.32
C VAL A 183 4.28 -10.06 0.06
N THR A 184 4.88 -10.78 1.00
CA THR A 184 5.13 -12.23 0.85
C THR A 184 3.96 -13.11 1.30
N ASP A 185 3.20 -12.73 2.36
CA ASP A 185 2.16 -13.59 2.92
C ASP A 185 0.80 -12.89 3.07
N THR A 186 0.75 -11.78 3.78
CA THR A 186 -0.49 -11.05 4.06
C THR A 186 -0.21 -9.56 4.00
N PHE A 187 -1.03 -8.86 3.24
CA PHE A 187 -1.00 -7.41 3.24
C PHE A 187 -1.56 -6.86 4.56
N LYS A 188 -0.68 -6.54 5.52
CA LYS A 188 -1.08 -6.21 6.90
C LYS A 188 -1.20 -4.71 7.17
N GLU A 189 -0.56 -3.87 6.35
CA GLU A 189 -0.36 -2.47 6.73
C GLU A 189 -1.52 -1.54 6.42
N ARG A 190 -2.28 -1.79 5.35
CA ARG A 190 -3.43 -0.93 4.97
C ARG A 190 -4.57 -1.74 4.41
N PHE A 191 -5.78 -1.19 4.49
CA PHE A 191 -6.90 -1.75 3.75
C PHE A 191 -6.74 -1.47 2.25
N VAL A 192 -7.08 -2.48 1.46
CA VAL A 192 -7.28 -2.31 0.03
C VAL A 192 -8.74 -1.97 -0.18
N LYS A 193 -9.00 -0.94 -0.98
CA LYS A 193 -10.34 -0.53 -1.38
C LYS A 193 -10.60 -0.98 -2.80
N LEU A 194 -11.67 -1.74 -3.00
CA LEU A 194 -12.19 -2.13 -4.31
C LEU A 194 -13.66 -1.73 -4.42
N HIS A 195 -14.04 -1.26 -5.59
CA HIS A 195 -15.45 -1.03 -5.96
C HIS A 195 -15.78 -1.89 -7.16
N GLY A 196 -16.97 -2.46 -7.19
CA GLY A 196 -17.43 -3.31 -8.28
C GLY A 196 -18.83 -3.83 -8.02
N ASP A 197 -19.27 -4.80 -8.81
CA ASP A 197 -20.59 -5.41 -8.71
C ASP A 197 -20.50 -6.75 -8.00
N ILE A 198 -21.47 -7.04 -7.15
CA ILE A 198 -21.58 -8.29 -6.39
C ILE A 198 -22.05 -9.42 -7.30
N HIS A 199 -21.33 -10.53 -7.32
CA HIS A 199 -21.71 -11.74 -8.06
C HIS A 199 -21.43 -13.01 -7.26
N ALA A 200 -22.06 -14.10 -7.63
CA ALA A 200 -21.81 -15.45 -7.09
C ALA A 200 -21.78 -15.49 -5.55
N ILE A 201 -22.81 -14.95 -4.91
CA ILE A 201 -22.94 -14.97 -3.44
C ILE A 201 -23.04 -16.42 -2.96
N ASN A 202 -22.13 -16.83 -2.08
CA ASN A 202 -22.12 -18.13 -1.41
C ASN A 202 -22.38 -17.94 0.08
N THR A 203 -23.56 -18.34 0.53
CA THR A 203 -23.97 -18.19 1.93
C THR A 203 -23.37 -19.24 2.86
N ALA A 204 -22.85 -20.35 2.31
CA ALA A 204 -22.27 -21.43 3.12
C ALA A 204 -20.91 -21.03 3.70
N ASP A 205 -20.07 -20.36 2.92
CA ASP A 205 -18.76 -19.86 3.33
C ASP A 205 -18.71 -18.35 3.52
N GLN A 206 -19.85 -17.66 3.35
CA GLN A 206 -19.98 -16.21 3.46
C GLN A 206 -19.00 -15.47 2.53
N SER A 207 -18.94 -15.87 1.28
CA SER A 207 -18.11 -15.27 0.24
C SER A 207 -18.95 -14.82 -0.97
N PHE A 208 -18.35 -13.96 -1.79
CA PHE A 208 -18.89 -13.52 -3.07
C PHE A 208 -17.77 -13.10 -4.01
N LYS A 209 -18.09 -12.89 -5.27
CA LYS A 209 -17.18 -12.27 -6.25
C LYS A 209 -17.53 -10.80 -6.40
N LEU A 210 -16.51 -9.94 -6.35
CA LEU A 210 -16.62 -8.52 -6.68
C LEU A 210 -16.06 -8.33 -8.09
N CYS A 211 -16.91 -8.06 -9.06
CA CYS A 211 -16.59 -7.98 -10.48
C CYS A 211 -16.62 -6.54 -10.98
N ASN A 212 -16.20 -6.29 -12.23
CA ASN A 212 -16.18 -4.94 -12.85
C ASN A 212 -15.36 -3.93 -12.01
N THR A 213 -14.29 -4.38 -11.37
CA THR A 213 -13.50 -3.56 -10.43
C THR A 213 -12.68 -2.46 -11.11
N GLY A 214 -12.69 -2.37 -12.43
CA GLY A 214 -11.90 -1.39 -13.19
C GLY A 214 -10.38 -1.58 -13.07
N ILE A 215 -9.93 -2.72 -12.54
CA ILE A 215 -8.51 -3.06 -12.44
C ILE A 215 -8.03 -3.49 -13.82
N PRO A 216 -7.02 -2.82 -14.41
CA PRO A 216 -6.46 -3.29 -15.67
C PRO A 216 -5.65 -4.56 -15.41
N VAL A 217 -6.03 -5.63 -16.08
CA VAL A 217 -5.28 -6.88 -16.12
C VAL A 217 -4.57 -6.95 -17.47
N GLN A 218 -3.28 -7.18 -17.45
CA GLN A 218 -2.45 -7.31 -18.66
C GLN A 218 -1.92 -8.73 -18.75
N THR A 219 -2.18 -9.40 -19.86
CA THR A 219 -1.59 -10.71 -20.19
C THR A 219 -0.33 -10.54 -21.04
N SER A 220 0.37 -11.64 -21.34
CA SER A 220 1.57 -11.62 -22.20
C SER A 220 1.31 -11.03 -23.58
N ASP A 221 0.10 -11.19 -24.12
CA ASP A 221 -0.21 -10.94 -25.52
C ASP A 221 -1.15 -9.77 -25.76
N GLU A 222 -1.93 -9.33 -24.78
CA GLU A 222 -2.91 -8.27 -24.92
C GLU A 222 -3.12 -7.46 -23.64
N LEU A 223 -3.36 -6.15 -23.81
CA LEU A 223 -3.94 -5.33 -22.76
C LEU A 223 -5.43 -5.67 -22.68
N ILE A 224 -5.82 -6.44 -21.69
CA ILE A 224 -7.23 -6.67 -21.42
C ILE A 224 -7.83 -5.34 -20.97
N LYS A 225 -8.79 -4.83 -21.73
CA LYS A 225 -9.48 -3.57 -21.40
C LYS A 225 -10.10 -3.66 -20.01
N PRO A 226 -10.22 -2.53 -19.30
CA PRO A 226 -10.83 -2.49 -17.95
C PRO A 226 -12.24 -3.07 -17.86
N ASP A 227 -12.91 -3.19 -19.00
CA ASP A 227 -14.29 -3.71 -19.12
C ASP A 227 -14.36 -5.24 -19.15
N SER A 228 -13.23 -5.93 -19.28
CA SER A 228 -13.22 -7.39 -19.15
C SER A 228 -13.26 -7.73 -17.66
N ARG A 229 -14.32 -8.30 -17.23
CA ARG A 229 -14.82 -8.69 -15.91
C ARG A 229 -13.79 -9.39 -15.01
N GLY A 230 -12.74 -8.65 -14.58
CA GLY A 230 -11.85 -9.14 -13.54
C GLY A 230 -12.62 -9.18 -12.22
N CYS A 231 -12.89 -10.37 -11.71
CA CYS A 231 -13.53 -10.56 -10.42
C CYS A 231 -12.47 -10.86 -9.34
N VAL A 232 -12.68 -10.33 -8.15
CA VAL A 232 -11.89 -10.66 -6.96
C VAL A 232 -12.80 -11.42 -5.99
N ARG A 233 -12.34 -12.54 -5.48
CA ARG A 233 -13.04 -13.25 -4.41
C ARG A 233 -13.00 -12.43 -3.13
N VAL A 234 -14.15 -12.21 -2.52
CA VAL A 234 -14.30 -11.52 -1.24
C VAL A 234 -14.78 -12.51 -0.21
N GLU A 235 -14.05 -12.62 0.88
CA GLU A 235 -14.41 -13.42 2.04
C GLU A 235 -14.82 -12.52 3.20
N THR A 236 -15.89 -12.89 3.88
CA THR A 236 -16.39 -12.19 5.07
C THR A 236 -16.31 -13.08 6.28
N ASP A 237 -16.32 -12.49 7.45
CA ASP A 237 -16.46 -13.20 8.71
C ASP A 237 -17.32 -12.38 9.69
N LYS A 238 -17.47 -12.89 10.91
CA LYS A 238 -18.26 -12.21 11.96
C LYS A 238 -17.77 -10.83 12.36
N THR A 239 -16.57 -10.44 11.94
CA THR A 239 -15.98 -9.11 12.22
C THR A 239 -16.14 -8.16 11.05
N THR A 240 -16.67 -8.64 9.91
CA THR A 240 -16.94 -7.82 8.74
C THR A 240 -18.15 -6.92 9.01
N SER A 241 -17.95 -5.62 8.88
CA SER A 241 -19.03 -4.62 8.96
C SER A 241 -19.65 -4.42 7.59
N ILE A 242 -20.98 -4.34 7.54
CA ILE A 242 -21.73 -4.10 6.29
C ILE A 242 -22.68 -2.94 6.53
N PHE A 243 -22.74 -2.00 5.59
CA PHE A 243 -23.65 -0.85 5.62
C PHE A 243 -24.45 -0.78 4.32
N ASP A 244 -25.71 -0.39 4.45
CA ASP A 244 -26.61 -0.18 3.31
C ASP A 244 -26.38 1.18 2.63
N ILE A 245 -27.07 1.43 1.54
CA ILE A 245 -27.00 2.68 0.76
C ILE A 245 -27.34 3.94 1.58
N ASN A 246 -28.02 3.81 2.71
CA ASN A 246 -28.37 4.91 3.63
C ASN A 246 -27.29 5.06 4.74
N GLY A 247 -26.26 4.24 4.72
CA GLY A 247 -25.21 4.20 5.74
C GLY A 247 -25.65 3.51 7.03
N MET A 248 -26.70 2.69 7.02
CA MET A 248 -27.15 1.95 8.18
C MET A 248 -26.54 0.55 8.22
N PRO A 249 -26.27 -0.03 9.42
CA PRO A 249 -25.76 -1.38 9.55
C PRO A 249 -26.65 -2.40 8.83
N ALA A 250 -26.03 -3.27 8.04
CA ALA A 250 -26.65 -4.32 7.24
C ALA A 250 -26.04 -5.68 7.52
N ARG A 251 -26.53 -6.73 6.88
CA ARG A 251 -26.09 -8.12 7.06
C ARG A 251 -25.64 -8.73 5.74
N PHE A 252 -24.88 -9.82 5.80
CA PHE A 252 -24.49 -10.58 4.61
C PHE A 252 -25.68 -11.04 3.78
N SER A 253 -26.81 -11.35 4.42
CA SER A 253 -28.07 -11.73 3.74
C SER A 253 -28.68 -10.61 2.90
N ASP A 254 -28.25 -9.37 3.09
CA ASP A 254 -28.79 -8.22 2.38
C ASP A 254 -28.02 -7.92 1.08
N LEU A 255 -26.93 -8.68 0.81
CA LEU A 255 -26.20 -8.63 -0.45
C LEU A 255 -27.06 -9.16 -1.59
N VAL A 256 -27.04 -8.46 -2.74
CA VAL A 256 -27.79 -8.82 -3.94
C VAL A 256 -26.86 -8.91 -5.15
N ASN A 257 -26.99 -10.00 -5.93
CA ASN A 257 -26.22 -10.15 -7.16
C ASN A 257 -26.54 -9.03 -8.16
N GLY A 258 -25.50 -8.44 -8.74
CA GLY A 258 -25.56 -7.35 -9.69
C GLY A 258 -25.64 -5.96 -9.06
N GLU A 259 -25.74 -5.85 -7.73
CA GLU A 259 -25.66 -4.55 -7.06
C GLU A 259 -24.21 -4.12 -6.83
N PRO A 260 -23.90 -2.81 -6.95
CA PRO A 260 -22.58 -2.29 -6.71
C PRO A 260 -22.26 -2.31 -5.21
N ALA A 261 -20.97 -2.51 -4.88
CA ALA A 261 -20.46 -2.40 -3.54
C ALA A 261 -19.03 -1.88 -3.51
N THR A 262 -18.67 -1.22 -2.43
CA THR A 262 -17.28 -0.88 -2.11
C THR A 262 -16.81 -1.75 -0.94
N VAL A 263 -15.71 -2.46 -1.14
CA VAL A 263 -15.14 -3.36 -0.12
C VAL A 263 -13.79 -2.82 0.32
N PHE A 264 -13.61 -2.73 1.62
CA PHE A 264 -12.34 -2.46 2.27
C PHE A 264 -11.90 -3.70 3.00
N GLY A 265 -10.68 -4.14 2.75
CA GLY A 265 -10.20 -5.37 3.35
C GLY A 265 -8.71 -5.57 3.18
N ARG A 266 -8.25 -6.74 3.58
CA ARG A 266 -6.85 -7.13 3.42
C ARG A 266 -6.73 -8.14 2.29
N LEU A 267 -5.83 -7.88 1.35
CA LEU A 267 -5.49 -8.87 0.34
C LEU A 267 -4.71 -10.00 0.99
N LEU A 268 -5.18 -11.20 0.73
CA LEU A 268 -4.51 -12.44 1.10
C LEU A 268 -4.10 -13.14 -0.20
N ARG A 269 -2.98 -13.87 -0.13
CA ARG A 269 -2.67 -14.86 -1.16
C ARG A 269 -3.50 -16.09 -0.85
N ASP A 270 -4.25 -16.58 -1.82
CA ASP A 270 -4.88 -17.90 -1.69
C ASP A 270 -3.78 -18.97 -1.74
N THR A 271 -3.62 -19.71 -0.67
CA THR A 271 -2.67 -20.84 -0.59
C THR A 271 -3.30 -22.15 -1.02
N VAL A 272 -4.59 -22.15 -1.34
CA VAL A 272 -5.28 -23.32 -1.86
C VAL A 272 -5.01 -23.38 -3.35
N SER A 273 -4.06 -24.20 -3.75
CA SER A 273 -3.84 -24.55 -5.15
C SER A 273 -5.12 -25.21 -5.69
N HIS A 274 -5.90 -24.48 -6.45
CA HIS A 274 -6.85 -25.13 -7.35
C HIS A 274 -6.01 -25.83 -8.41
N HIS A 275 -5.80 -27.14 -8.23
CA HIS A 275 -5.38 -27.99 -9.31
C HIS A 275 -6.42 -27.84 -10.40
N HIS A 276 -6.06 -27.21 -11.52
CA HIS A 276 -6.76 -27.46 -12.75
C HIS A 276 -6.56 -28.95 -13.07
N ASP A 277 -7.57 -29.75 -12.80
CA ASP A 277 -7.71 -31.03 -13.45
C ASP A 277 -7.89 -30.71 -14.94
N ASP A 278 -6.90 -31.06 -15.74
CA ASP A 278 -6.88 -30.95 -17.19
C ASP A 278 -7.86 -31.93 -17.84
N ASP A 279 -9.12 -31.88 -17.50
CA ASP A 279 -10.16 -32.67 -18.14
C ASP A 279 -11.34 -31.79 -18.59
N GLU A 280 -11.23 -31.51 -19.89
CA GLU A 280 -12.30 -31.41 -20.87
C GLU A 280 -13.37 -30.32 -20.82
N GLN A 281 -13.35 -29.60 -21.97
CA GLN A 281 -14.48 -29.10 -22.76
C GLN A 281 -15.26 -27.88 -22.30
N HIS A 282 -14.90 -26.77 -22.97
CA HIS A 282 -15.80 -25.77 -23.53
C HIS A 282 -17.03 -25.36 -22.68
N HIS A 283 -16.81 -24.48 -21.73
CA HIS A 283 -17.80 -23.43 -21.49
C HIS A 283 -17.10 -22.08 -21.55
N HIS A 284 -17.54 -21.28 -22.52
CA HIS A 284 -17.23 -19.86 -22.59
C HIS A 284 -17.95 -19.17 -21.42
N ASP A 285 -17.35 -19.24 -20.23
CA ASP A 285 -17.74 -18.35 -19.14
C ASP A 285 -16.60 -17.33 -19.00
N ASP A 286 -16.91 -16.10 -19.40
CA ASP A 286 -16.05 -14.92 -19.40
C ASP A 286 -15.64 -14.45 -17.98
N ASP A 287 -15.82 -15.27 -16.95
CA ASP A 287 -15.52 -14.96 -15.55
C ASP A 287 -14.10 -15.41 -15.17
N ARG A 288 -13.07 -14.78 -15.74
CA ARG A 288 -11.68 -15.00 -15.31
C ARG A 288 -11.50 -14.51 -13.89
N GLU A 289 -11.24 -15.42 -12.96
CA GLU A 289 -10.78 -15.07 -11.62
C GLU A 289 -9.40 -14.40 -11.72
N LEU A 290 -9.23 -13.30 -10.97
CA LEU A 290 -7.88 -12.74 -10.75
C LEU A 290 -7.16 -13.71 -9.82
N TYR A 291 -6.27 -14.50 -10.37
CA TYR A 291 -5.60 -15.63 -9.74
C TYR A 291 -5.06 -15.27 -8.36
N ASP A 292 -5.34 -16.12 -7.40
CA ASP A 292 -4.76 -16.17 -6.04
C ASP A 292 -4.94 -14.94 -5.15
N LEU A 293 -5.76 -13.97 -5.53
CA LEU A 293 -6.06 -12.83 -4.68
C LEU A 293 -7.43 -12.97 -4.05
N VAL A 294 -7.43 -13.07 -2.74
CA VAL A 294 -8.64 -13.04 -1.92
C VAL A 294 -8.64 -11.75 -1.13
N LEU A 295 -9.75 -11.02 -1.17
CA LEU A 295 -9.96 -9.85 -0.34
C LEU A 295 -10.75 -10.27 0.91
N LYS A 296 -10.07 -10.36 2.06
CA LYS A 296 -10.74 -10.54 3.35
C LYS A 296 -11.35 -9.22 3.79
N ALA A 297 -12.66 -9.11 3.69
CA ALA A 297 -13.39 -7.89 3.95
C ALA A 297 -13.42 -7.54 5.45
N ALA A 298 -13.09 -6.30 5.77
CA ALA A 298 -13.35 -5.70 7.06
C ALA A 298 -14.63 -4.85 7.01
N LEU A 299 -14.87 -4.17 5.86
CA LEU A 299 -16.01 -3.29 5.65
C LEU A 299 -16.55 -3.49 4.24
N ILE A 300 -17.87 -3.53 4.13
CA ILE A 300 -18.62 -3.51 2.87
C ILE A 300 -19.63 -2.39 2.91
N GLU A 301 -19.59 -1.51 1.93
CA GLU A 301 -20.55 -0.45 1.69
C GLU A 301 -21.39 -0.82 0.46
N LEU A 302 -22.68 -1.08 0.64
CA LEU A 302 -23.59 -1.43 -0.43
C LEU A 302 -24.08 -0.19 -1.19
N GLY A 303 -24.19 -0.31 -2.49
CA GLY A 303 -24.61 0.76 -3.38
C GLY A 303 -23.47 1.45 -4.13
N PRO A 304 -23.78 2.44 -4.96
CA PRO A 304 -22.79 3.20 -5.73
C PRO A 304 -21.73 3.86 -4.83
N GLU A 305 -20.47 3.89 -5.28
CA GLU A 305 -19.39 4.52 -4.52
C GLU A 305 -19.69 5.99 -4.15
N SER A 306 -20.41 6.70 -5.01
CA SER A 306 -20.81 8.09 -4.79
C SER A 306 -21.83 8.31 -3.66
N SER A 307 -22.48 7.26 -3.17
CA SER A 307 -23.39 7.35 -2.02
C SER A 307 -22.63 7.58 -0.71
N TYR A 308 -21.37 7.14 -0.66
CA TYR A 308 -20.52 7.29 0.50
C TYR A 308 -19.50 8.39 0.27
N GLN A 309 -19.58 9.45 1.06
CA GLN A 309 -18.65 10.56 0.99
C GLN A 309 -17.50 10.35 1.97
N LYS A 310 -16.30 10.69 1.55
CA LYS A 310 -15.12 10.77 2.42
C LYS A 310 -14.84 12.25 2.69
N LEU A 311 -14.88 12.65 3.94
CA LEU A 311 -14.67 14.01 4.40
C LEU A 311 -13.50 14.04 5.37
N ASN A 312 -12.57 14.95 5.13
CA ASN A 312 -11.44 15.21 6.02
C ASN A 312 -11.75 16.46 6.86
N GLY A 313 -11.17 16.51 8.05
CA GLY A 313 -11.37 17.66 8.92
C GLY A 313 -10.79 17.43 10.31
N THR A 314 -11.12 18.34 11.20
CA THR A 314 -10.66 18.33 12.59
C THR A 314 -11.83 18.03 13.53
N ALA A 315 -11.66 17.07 14.43
CA ALA A 315 -12.62 16.84 15.51
C ALA A 315 -12.59 18.05 16.46
N THR A 316 -13.73 18.73 16.63
CA THR A 316 -13.87 19.89 17.52
C THR A 316 -14.52 19.53 18.85
N SER A 317 -14.98 18.30 19.00
CA SER A 317 -15.42 17.73 20.28
C SER A 317 -14.88 16.32 20.46
N ALA A 318 -14.83 15.84 21.70
CA ALA A 318 -14.74 14.41 21.96
C ALA A 318 -16.05 13.71 21.59
N VAL A 319 -16.03 12.39 21.51
CA VAL A 319 -17.24 11.58 21.28
C VAL A 319 -18.14 11.63 22.51
N ASP A 320 -19.40 11.93 22.31
CA ASP A 320 -20.41 12.03 23.36
C ASP A 320 -21.07 10.68 23.72
N VAL A 321 -22.01 10.70 24.65
CA VAL A 321 -22.75 9.50 25.09
C VAL A 321 -23.66 8.90 24.02
N ASN A 322 -23.95 9.63 22.94
CA ASN A 322 -24.73 9.17 21.81
C ASN A 322 -23.84 8.64 20.69
N ASN A 323 -22.54 8.44 20.94
CA ASN A 323 -21.54 8.07 19.95
C ASN A 323 -21.45 9.09 18.80
N GLN A 324 -21.51 10.38 19.10
CA GLN A 324 -21.39 11.47 18.13
C GLN A 324 -20.22 12.38 18.52
N PHE A 325 -19.57 12.93 17.50
CA PHE A 325 -18.63 14.03 17.68
C PHE A 325 -18.86 15.10 16.59
N ILE A 326 -18.35 16.29 16.85
CA ILE A 326 -18.42 17.40 15.90
C ILE A 326 -17.12 17.45 15.12
N MET A 327 -17.21 17.55 13.80
CA MET A 327 -16.09 17.70 12.89
C MET A 327 -16.22 19.00 12.10
N ASP A 328 -15.17 19.79 12.12
CA ASP A 328 -14.98 20.93 11.21
C ASP A 328 -14.32 20.41 9.94
N VAL A 329 -15.06 20.48 8.81
CA VAL A 329 -14.65 19.89 7.54
C VAL A 329 -13.72 20.83 6.80
N ASP A 330 -12.63 20.30 6.29
CA ASP A 330 -11.65 21.06 5.52
C ASP A 330 -12.29 21.66 4.25
N PRO A 331 -11.90 22.87 3.84
CA PRO A 331 -12.47 23.50 2.66
C PRO A 331 -12.18 22.71 1.37
N GLY A 332 -13.04 22.87 0.39
CA GLY A 332 -12.80 22.36 -0.98
C GLY A 332 -13.28 20.93 -1.24
N GLN A 333 -13.95 20.27 -0.28
CA GLN A 333 -14.42 18.87 -0.42
C GLN A 333 -15.83 18.75 -1.04
N GLY A 334 -16.22 19.69 -1.91
CA GLY A 334 -17.50 19.65 -2.62
C GLY A 334 -18.69 20.13 -1.80
N LEU A 335 -18.48 20.51 -0.54
CA LEU A 335 -19.48 21.08 0.33
C LEU A 335 -19.37 22.62 0.34
N THR A 336 -20.52 23.28 0.40
CA THR A 336 -20.56 24.76 0.42
C THR A 336 -20.24 25.29 1.82
N THR A 337 -19.01 25.82 1.98
CA THR A 337 -18.42 26.64 3.08
C THR A 337 -18.62 26.24 4.52
N PRO A 338 -17.70 26.65 5.42
CA PRO A 338 -17.15 25.80 6.48
C PRO A 338 -18.26 24.99 7.14
N LEU A 339 -18.26 23.72 6.87
CA LEU A 339 -19.33 22.82 7.26
C LEU A 339 -18.92 22.15 8.57
N VAL A 340 -19.60 22.52 9.63
CA VAL A 340 -19.52 21.78 10.88
C VAL A 340 -20.53 20.64 10.83
N LEU A 341 -20.05 19.41 10.83
CA LEU A 341 -20.88 18.21 10.76
C LEU A 341 -20.91 17.46 12.09
N LYS A 342 -22.04 16.83 12.35
CA LYS A 342 -22.12 15.73 13.30
C LYS A 342 -21.65 14.45 12.63
N VAL A 343 -20.71 13.76 13.21
CA VAL A 343 -20.32 12.42 12.76
C VAL A 343 -20.92 11.41 13.73
N GLN A 344 -21.81 10.60 13.24
CA GLN A 344 -22.45 9.52 13.98
C GLN A 344 -21.65 8.24 13.83
N ILE A 345 -21.08 7.76 14.91
CA ILE A 345 -20.47 6.43 15.01
C ILE A 345 -21.60 5.44 15.25
N GLN A 346 -21.69 4.44 14.39
CA GLN A 346 -22.72 3.41 14.45
C GLN A 346 -22.16 2.09 14.96
N ASP A 347 -23.04 1.15 15.22
CA ASP A 347 -22.62 -0.24 15.42
C ASP A 347 -21.96 -0.77 14.12
N GLY A 348 -20.74 -1.27 14.27
CA GLY A 348 -19.93 -1.71 13.13
C GLY A 348 -19.09 -0.62 12.46
N THR A 349 -19.17 0.67 12.84
CA THR A 349 -18.22 1.67 12.30
C THR A 349 -16.78 1.24 12.56
N ILE A 350 -15.98 1.16 11.52
CA ILE A 350 -14.55 0.80 11.60
C ILE A 350 -13.76 2.05 12.03
N LEU A 351 -12.98 1.92 13.11
CA LEU A 351 -12.07 2.97 13.57
C LEU A 351 -10.63 2.49 13.44
N ILE A 352 -9.85 3.19 12.63
CA ILE A 352 -8.45 2.86 12.37
C ILE A 352 -7.58 4.11 12.33
N ASN A 353 -6.27 3.92 12.43
CA ASN A 353 -5.30 4.95 12.08
C ASN A 353 -4.91 4.87 10.58
N ARG A 354 -4.04 5.77 10.14
CA ARG A 354 -3.54 5.83 8.75
C ARG A 354 -2.86 4.54 8.27
N LYS A 355 -2.43 3.65 9.18
CA LYS A 355 -1.84 2.33 8.88
C LYS A 355 -2.85 1.19 8.98
N SER A 356 -4.15 1.51 8.97
CA SER A 356 -5.25 0.55 9.13
C SER A 356 -5.16 -0.29 10.41
N SER A 357 -4.50 0.23 11.44
CA SER A 357 -4.48 -0.37 12.77
C SER A 357 -5.67 0.13 13.59
N PRO A 358 -6.36 -0.75 14.33
CA PRO A 358 -7.51 -0.34 15.13
C PRO A 358 -7.18 0.76 16.15
N VAL A 359 -8.06 1.74 16.30
CA VAL A 359 -8.01 2.78 17.33
C VAL A 359 -9.28 2.75 18.17
N LYS A 360 -9.23 3.37 19.34
CA LYS A 360 -10.38 3.44 20.24
C LYS A 360 -11.20 4.70 19.98
N ILE A 361 -12.48 4.66 20.31
CA ILE A 361 -13.34 5.85 20.27
C ILE A 361 -12.75 7.01 21.10
N ALA A 362 -12.10 6.68 22.24
CA ALA A 362 -11.45 7.67 23.10
C ALA A 362 -10.24 8.38 22.45
N ASP A 363 -9.72 7.89 21.33
CA ASP A 363 -8.63 8.54 20.61
C ASP A 363 -9.14 9.70 19.74
N ILE A 364 -10.48 9.80 19.54
CA ILE A 364 -11.12 10.94 18.88
C ILE A 364 -11.32 12.04 19.93
N VAL A 365 -10.38 12.96 19.98
CA VAL A 365 -10.40 14.10 20.91
C VAL A 365 -10.32 15.40 20.13
N THR A 366 -10.72 16.50 20.78
CA THR A 366 -10.65 17.85 20.19
C THR A 366 -9.25 18.15 19.65
N GLY A 367 -9.18 18.66 18.42
CA GLY A 367 -7.94 19.01 17.72
C GLY A 367 -7.34 17.86 16.90
N LYS A 368 -7.89 16.65 16.94
CA LYS A 368 -7.43 15.52 16.11
C LYS A 368 -7.91 15.65 14.67
N LEU A 369 -7.00 15.45 13.75
CA LEU A 369 -7.33 15.29 12.33
C LEU A 369 -8.02 13.93 12.15
N VAL A 370 -9.13 13.95 11.46
CA VAL A 370 -9.94 12.77 11.15
C VAL A 370 -10.37 12.76 9.70
N SER A 371 -10.44 11.58 9.12
CA SER A 371 -11.11 11.35 7.85
C SER A 371 -12.29 10.43 8.12
N ALA A 372 -13.50 10.92 7.90
CA ALA A 372 -14.72 10.16 8.09
C ALA A 372 -15.37 9.83 6.74
N ARG A 373 -15.68 8.56 6.53
CA ARG A 373 -16.39 8.07 5.35
C ARG A 373 -17.75 7.55 5.77
N GLY A 374 -18.78 7.88 4.99
CA GLY A 374 -20.14 7.46 5.29
C GLY A 374 -21.18 8.15 4.41
N VAL A 375 -22.44 8.00 4.77
CA VAL A 375 -23.56 8.62 4.07
C VAL A 375 -23.94 9.93 4.76
N LEU A 376 -23.94 11.03 4.01
CA LEU A 376 -24.25 12.36 4.54
C LEU A 376 -25.74 12.66 4.42
N ASP A 377 -26.42 12.80 5.57
CA ASP A 377 -27.73 13.44 5.65
C ASP A 377 -27.53 14.97 5.64
N VAL A 378 -27.59 15.54 4.44
CA VAL A 378 -27.42 16.99 4.24
C VAL A 378 -28.45 17.80 5.00
N LYS A 379 -29.68 17.27 5.17
CA LYS A 379 -30.77 17.98 5.82
C LYS A 379 -30.51 18.18 7.31
N ASN A 380 -29.93 17.19 7.96
CA ASN A 380 -29.66 17.22 9.40
C ASN A 380 -28.20 17.52 9.73
N GLY A 381 -27.33 17.67 8.72
CA GLY A 381 -25.89 17.90 8.89
C GLY A 381 -25.20 16.76 9.63
N THR A 382 -25.63 15.51 9.37
CA THR A 382 -25.11 14.32 10.04
C THR A 382 -24.49 13.35 9.04
N LEU A 383 -23.24 12.97 9.26
CA LEU A 383 -22.55 11.92 8.53
C LEU A 383 -22.68 10.60 9.31
N PHE A 384 -23.40 9.64 8.76
CA PHE A 384 -23.47 8.27 9.28
C PHE A 384 -22.23 7.51 8.85
N ALA A 385 -21.26 7.38 9.76
CA ALA A 385 -19.94 6.90 9.42
C ALA A 385 -19.86 5.38 9.36
N SER A 386 -19.31 4.86 8.25
CA SER A 386 -18.91 3.46 8.09
C SER A 386 -17.44 3.24 8.47
N LEU A 387 -16.58 4.24 8.17
CA LEU A 387 -15.15 4.21 8.43
C LEU A 387 -14.66 5.55 8.94
N ILE A 388 -13.90 5.54 10.03
CA ILE A 388 -13.22 6.72 10.55
C ILE A 388 -11.73 6.42 10.66
N VAL A 389 -10.93 7.24 10.02
CA VAL A 389 -9.46 7.21 10.13
C VAL A 389 -9.05 8.35 11.04
N VAL A 390 -8.48 8.03 12.19
CA VAL A 390 -7.96 9.01 13.15
C VAL A 390 -6.46 9.17 12.92
N ASP A 391 -6.01 10.40 12.76
CA ASP A 391 -4.58 10.67 12.72
C ASP A 391 -4.00 10.53 14.13
N THR A 392 -3.33 9.41 14.34
CA THR A 392 -2.58 9.16 15.58
C THR A 392 -1.10 9.49 15.43
N ASP A 393 -0.66 9.84 14.22
CA ASP A 393 0.71 10.18 13.94
C ASP A 393 0.94 11.65 14.30
N ASN A 394 1.54 11.89 15.46
CA ASN A 394 1.97 13.22 15.89
C ASN A 394 3.42 13.47 15.45
N SER A 395 3.91 12.78 14.41
CA SER A 395 5.30 12.92 14.00
C SER A 395 5.61 14.36 13.56
N THR A 396 6.68 14.90 14.09
CA THR A 396 7.24 16.17 13.66
C THR A 396 8.39 15.93 12.70
N GLN A 397 8.66 16.91 11.84
CA GLN A 397 9.83 16.91 10.97
C GLN A 397 10.90 17.81 11.54
N LEU A 398 12.12 17.32 11.62
CA LEU A 398 13.32 18.08 11.92
C LEU A 398 14.19 18.09 10.66
N THR A 399 14.53 19.29 10.17
CA THR A 399 15.44 19.46 9.05
C THR A 399 16.78 20.00 9.57
N GLY A 400 17.87 19.41 9.11
CA GLY A 400 19.20 19.84 9.56
C GLY A 400 20.34 19.14 8.83
N ILE A 401 21.52 19.24 9.41
CA ILE A 401 22.73 18.60 8.91
C ILE A 401 23.13 17.49 9.88
N VAL A 402 23.41 16.30 9.36
CA VAL A 402 23.88 15.17 10.14
C VAL A 402 25.22 15.53 10.78
N GLY A 403 25.27 15.55 12.10
CA GLY A 403 26.45 15.80 12.90
C GLY A 403 27.19 14.50 13.26
N ALA A 404 28.23 14.65 14.08
CA ALA A 404 28.92 13.51 14.65
C ALA A 404 28.00 12.74 15.61
N ASN A 405 28.29 11.46 15.80
CA ASN A 405 27.62 10.65 16.81
C ASN A 405 27.99 11.21 18.20
N PRO A 406 27.03 11.75 18.97
CA PRO A 406 27.35 12.19 20.32
C PRO A 406 27.53 10.96 21.22
N ASP A 407 28.36 11.11 22.27
CA ASP A 407 28.55 10.11 23.31
C ASP A 407 27.32 9.87 24.20
N ASN A 408 26.12 10.02 23.62
CA ASN A 408 24.86 9.84 24.33
C ASN A 408 24.11 8.59 23.83
N SER A 409 23.08 8.22 24.55
CA SER A 409 22.22 7.06 24.26
C SER A 409 21.35 7.22 23.01
N CYS A 410 21.45 8.37 22.31
CA CYS A 410 20.68 8.67 21.12
C CYS A 410 21.51 8.45 19.87
N GLY A 411 21.58 7.79 18.99
CA GLY A 411 22.36 7.44 17.80
C GLY A 411 23.22 8.57 17.20
N PHE A 412 22.61 9.65 16.65
CA PHE A 412 23.37 10.75 16.03
C PHE A 412 22.75 12.13 16.33
N THR A 413 23.48 13.19 16.03
CA THR A 413 22.99 14.57 16.17
C THR A 413 22.53 15.10 14.83
N LEU A 414 21.39 15.80 14.81
CA LEU A 414 20.92 16.61 13.69
C LEU A 414 21.05 18.09 14.07
N MET A 415 21.93 18.82 13.40
CA MET A 415 22.15 20.24 13.61
C MET A 415 21.04 21.00 12.87
N THR A 416 20.04 21.48 13.60
CA THR A 416 18.87 22.19 13.05
C THR A 416 19.02 23.70 13.21
N ALA A 417 18.20 24.49 12.50
CA ALA A 417 18.18 25.95 12.65
C ALA A 417 17.79 26.42 14.07
N SER A 418 17.11 25.58 14.85
CA SER A 418 16.68 25.85 16.22
C SER A 418 17.62 25.27 17.29
N GLY A 419 18.73 24.67 16.88
CA GLY A 419 19.72 24.01 17.75
C GLY A 419 19.90 22.53 17.46
N ASP A 420 20.89 21.96 18.09
CA ASP A 420 21.23 20.55 17.91
C ASP A 420 20.21 19.62 18.54
N ARG A 421 19.78 18.61 17.81
CA ARG A 421 18.81 17.60 18.25
C ARG A 421 19.45 16.21 18.20
N SER A 422 19.32 15.50 19.29
CA SER A 422 19.79 14.11 19.39
C SER A 422 18.75 13.15 18.82
N ILE A 423 19.11 12.42 17.78
CA ILE A 423 18.21 11.53 17.03
C ILE A 423 18.46 10.09 17.46
N ARG A 424 17.41 9.41 17.89
CA ARG A 424 17.43 7.98 18.19
C ARG A 424 16.78 7.21 17.06
N THR A 425 17.44 6.11 16.68
CA THR A 425 16.96 5.17 15.66
C THR A 425 16.88 3.77 16.24
N ASP A 426 16.04 2.94 15.67
CA ASP A 426 15.89 1.53 16.00
C ASP A 426 15.84 0.67 14.73
N SER A 427 15.61 -0.63 14.88
CA SER A 427 15.51 -1.58 13.76
C SER A 427 14.33 -1.30 12.81
N ASN A 428 13.36 -0.50 13.23
CA ASN A 428 12.19 -0.13 12.41
C ASN A 428 12.40 1.22 11.70
N THR A 429 13.44 1.96 12.05
CA THR A 429 13.75 3.24 11.41
C THR A 429 14.12 3.00 9.95
N LYS A 430 13.39 3.65 9.04
CA LYS A 430 13.66 3.60 7.59
C LYS A 430 14.52 4.80 7.21
N ALA A 431 15.66 4.57 6.54
CA ALA A 431 16.51 5.63 6.03
C ALA A 431 16.59 5.59 4.50
N PHE A 432 16.63 6.76 3.88
CA PHE A 432 16.69 6.93 2.42
C PHE A 432 17.75 7.96 2.06
N LEU A 433 18.43 7.69 0.95
CA LEU A 433 19.32 8.65 0.30
C LEU A 433 18.67 9.10 -1.02
N VAL A 434 18.53 10.41 -1.18
CA VAL A 434 17.98 11.03 -2.38
C VAL A 434 19.11 11.65 -3.19
N ILE A 435 19.39 11.09 -4.38
CA ILE A 435 20.38 11.59 -5.33
C ILE A 435 19.69 11.83 -6.66
N ASP A 436 19.85 13.01 -7.24
CA ASP A 436 19.28 13.39 -8.54
C ASP A 436 17.78 13.08 -8.70
N GLY A 437 17.04 13.21 -7.60
CA GLY A 437 15.60 12.98 -7.57
C GLY A 437 15.17 11.52 -7.48
N SER A 438 16.10 10.58 -7.35
CA SER A 438 15.83 9.18 -7.06
C SER A 438 16.10 8.90 -5.58
N SER A 439 15.16 8.24 -4.89
CA SER A 439 15.37 7.78 -3.53
C SER A 439 15.78 6.32 -3.50
N SER A 440 16.77 6.00 -2.70
CA SER A 440 17.21 4.63 -2.44
C SER A 440 17.23 4.38 -0.95
N PRO A 441 16.70 3.24 -0.47
CA PRO A 441 16.83 2.88 0.94
C PRO A 441 18.29 2.62 1.27
N ILE A 442 18.71 3.14 2.42
CA ILE A 442 20.06 2.93 2.97
C ILE A 442 19.94 2.41 4.39
N ASP A 443 21.03 1.85 4.91
CA ASP A 443 21.15 1.62 6.33
C ASP A 443 21.41 2.96 7.06
N VAL A 444 20.90 3.11 8.29
CA VAL A 444 21.15 4.32 9.10
C VAL A 444 22.65 4.55 9.32
N SER A 445 23.44 3.49 9.40
CA SER A 445 24.91 3.56 9.51
C SER A 445 25.62 4.15 8.29
N GLU A 446 24.94 4.25 7.15
CA GLU A 446 25.46 4.85 5.91
C GLU A 446 25.27 6.37 5.87
N LEU A 447 24.57 6.96 6.83
CA LEU A 447 24.45 8.41 6.96
C LEU A 447 25.81 9.03 7.24
N LYS A 448 26.15 10.07 6.50
CA LYS A 448 27.44 10.75 6.61
C LYS A 448 27.31 12.09 7.33
N SER A 449 28.24 12.38 8.22
CA SER A 449 28.36 13.72 8.81
C SER A 449 28.52 14.77 7.71
N GLY A 450 27.79 15.88 7.84
CA GLY A 450 27.73 16.95 6.86
C GLY A 450 26.62 16.78 5.80
N GLN A 451 25.92 15.64 5.74
CA GLN A 451 24.75 15.47 4.87
C GLN A 451 23.57 16.28 5.39
N GLN A 452 22.84 16.92 4.48
CA GLN A 452 21.52 17.45 4.81
C GLN A 452 20.55 16.27 5.00
N ALA A 453 19.72 16.35 6.04
CA ALA A 453 18.70 15.32 6.28
C ALA A 453 17.44 15.89 6.92
N ASP A 454 16.35 15.20 6.65
CA ASP A 454 15.06 15.36 7.32
C ASP A 454 14.82 14.13 8.19
N ALA A 455 14.57 14.34 9.49
CA ALA A 455 14.15 13.28 10.40
C ALA A 455 12.67 13.46 10.76
N HIS A 456 11.88 12.42 10.55
CA HIS A 456 10.47 12.36 10.92
C HIS A 456 10.29 11.43 12.10
N GLY A 457 9.64 11.92 13.15
CA GLY A 457 9.50 11.16 14.39
C GLY A 457 8.85 11.98 15.51
N ASN A 458 9.09 11.56 16.73
CA ASN A 458 8.49 12.16 17.92
C ASN A 458 9.53 12.47 19.01
N ASP A 459 9.28 13.54 19.74
CA ASP A 459 10.06 13.83 20.95
C ASP A 459 9.77 12.80 22.04
N ASN A 460 10.81 12.18 22.55
CA ASN A 460 10.72 11.28 23.67
C ASN A 460 11.16 12.00 24.96
N VAL A 461 10.18 12.45 25.73
CA VAL A 461 10.41 13.20 26.97
C VAL A 461 11.22 12.40 27.98
N SER A 462 11.10 11.08 28.00
CA SER A 462 11.80 10.23 28.97
C SER A 462 13.29 10.08 28.69
N THR A 463 13.70 10.16 27.44
CA THR A 463 15.11 10.00 27.00
C THR A 463 15.75 11.34 26.60
N GLY A 464 14.95 12.36 26.31
CA GLY A 464 15.41 13.62 25.71
C GLY A 464 15.82 13.50 24.25
N CYS A 465 15.63 12.32 23.63
CA CYS A 465 15.93 12.09 22.22
C CYS A 465 14.70 12.35 21.35
N PHE A 466 14.94 12.60 20.07
CA PHE A 466 13.92 12.54 19.04
C PHE A 466 13.93 11.13 18.42
N ASP A 467 12.87 10.39 18.62
CA ASP A 467 12.71 9.03 18.11
C ASP A 467 12.31 9.09 16.64
N ALA A 468 13.27 8.85 15.74
CA ALA A 468 13.03 8.91 14.31
C ALA A 468 12.52 7.57 13.77
N HIS A 469 11.39 7.59 13.09
CA HIS A 469 10.89 6.45 12.33
C HIS A 469 11.28 6.50 10.84
N THR A 470 11.61 7.70 10.32
CA THR A 470 12.08 7.89 8.94
C THR A 470 13.14 8.96 8.89
N ILE A 471 14.20 8.71 8.11
CA ILE A 471 15.28 9.67 7.84
C ILE A 471 15.44 9.76 6.33
N ILE A 472 15.53 10.98 5.81
CA ILE A 472 15.74 11.25 4.38
C ILE A 472 16.99 12.10 4.28
N ALA A 473 18.06 11.55 3.69
CA ALA A 473 19.32 12.25 3.47
C ALA A 473 19.45 12.71 2.00
N TYR A 474 20.11 13.84 1.80
CA TYR A 474 20.27 14.48 0.49
C TYR A 474 21.73 14.65 0.10
#